data_e68419b3bb76de4b915fcc9314afe7d6
#
_entry.id   e68419b3bb76de4b915fcc9314afe7d6
#
_cell.length_a   1.000
_cell.length_b   1.000
_cell.length_c   1.000
_cell.angle_alpha   90.00
_cell.angle_beta   90.00
_cell.angle_gamma   90.00
#
_symmetry.space_group_name_H-M   'P 1'
#
loop_
_entity.id
_entity.type
_entity.pdbx_description
1 polymer ?
#
loop_
_entity_poly.entity_id
_entity_poly.type
_entity_poly.pdbx_seq_one_letter_code
_entity_poly.pdbx_strand_id
1 'polypeptide(L)'
;NPNLTYSICNVKSTTRQLVVCSDALKALKDDLISVEKEVKGSELVGLEYETCFPELKEQQFTHKVVAWEDVDATEGSGAVHIAPGCGAEDFELGERLGLKKVCPVDENGIFYKDFGFFSGKNTTEVADEVFEELKKRDKLYYVHKHKHRYPICWRCKNPLIFRLSKEWYLKADEIRPRLIEAVETVKWQPEFIKKRMLDWLNNMGDWNISRKRFYGLPL
;
A
#
# COMPACT_ATOMS: atom_id res chain seq x y z
N ASN A 1 8.99 -8.78 5.91
CA ASN A 1 9.48 -8.46 7.24
C ASN A 1 10.83 -9.17 7.47
N PRO A 2 11.93 -8.45 7.77
CA PRO A 2 13.28 -9.05 7.90
C PRO A 2 13.41 -10.01 9.10
N ASN A 3 12.57 -9.85 10.11
CA ASN A 3 12.62 -10.62 11.35
C ASN A 3 11.86 -11.96 11.29
N LEU A 4 11.01 -12.15 10.27
CA LEU A 4 10.23 -13.36 10.08
C LEU A 4 11.03 -14.44 9.35
N THR A 5 10.56 -15.68 9.47
CA THR A 5 11.07 -16.83 8.70
C THR A 5 10.13 -17.10 7.54
N TYR A 6 10.69 -17.39 6.38
CA TYR A 6 9.97 -17.70 5.15
C TYR A 6 10.33 -19.09 4.67
N SER A 7 9.33 -19.83 4.24
CA SER A 7 9.45 -21.18 3.70
C SER A 7 9.41 -21.14 2.16
N ILE A 8 10.35 -21.79 1.53
CA ILE A 8 10.32 -22.06 0.08
C ILE A 8 9.57 -23.37 -0.11
N CYS A 9 8.40 -23.28 -0.75
CA CYS A 9 7.43 -24.36 -0.81
C CYS A 9 7.23 -24.88 -2.22
N ASN A 10 7.14 -26.21 -2.35
CA ASN A 10 6.62 -26.89 -3.52
C ASN A 10 5.11 -27.08 -3.35
N VAL A 11 4.33 -26.76 -4.38
CA VAL A 11 2.87 -26.83 -4.37
C VAL A 11 2.35 -27.62 -5.56
N LYS A 12 1.11 -28.13 -5.48
CA LYS A 12 0.52 -28.99 -6.53
C LYS A 12 0.09 -28.22 -7.77
N SER A 13 -0.37 -26.99 -7.59
CA SER A 13 -1.01 -26.18 -8.65
C SER A 13 -0.04 -25.56 -9.65
N THR A 14 1.25 -25.50 -9.32
CA THR A 14 2.29 -24.95 -10.21
C THR A 14 3.62 -25.69 -10.06
N THR A 15 4.43 -25.67 -11.10
CA THR A 15 5.80 -26.17 -11.06
C THR A 15 6.79 -25.20 -10.43
N ARG A 16 6.35 -23.99 -10.11
CA ARG A 16 7.16 -22.96 -9.47
C ARG A 16 7.13 -23.12 -7.95
N GLN A 17 8.21 -22.76 -7.31
CA GLN A 17 8.24 -22.65 -5.86
C GLN A 17 7.59 -21.36 -5.40
N LEU A 18 6.92 -21.42 -4.26
CA LEU A 18 6.34 -20.27 -3.60
C LEU A 18 7.14 -19.92 -2.35
N VAL A 19 7.37 -18.64 -2.13
CA VAL A 19 7.96 -18.11 -0.89
C VAL A 19 6.84 -17.57 -0.03
N VAL A 20 6.63 -18.17 1.13
CA VAL A 20 5.53 -17.81 2.06
C VAL A 20 6.09 -17.72 3.46
N CYS A 21 5.61 -16.77 4.27
CA CYS A 21 5.94 -16.72 5.69
C CYS A 21 5.60 -18.05 6.36
N SER A 22 6.52 -18.60 7.16
CA SER A 22 6.33 -19.92 7.79
C SER A 22 5.06 -19.98 8.68
N ASP A 23 4.70 -18.85 9.31
CA ASP A 23 3.48 -18.73 10.09
C ASP A 23 2.19 -18.67 9.24
N ALA A 24 2.33 -18.35 7.95
CA ALA A 24 1.23 -18.25 6.97
C ALA A 24 1.07 -19.50 6.10
N LEU A 25 1.81 -20.58 6.32
CA LEU A 25 1.75 -21.80 5.50
C LEU A 25 0.34 -22.40 5.40
N LYS A 26 -0.51 -22.22 6.40
CA LYS A 26 -1.93 -22.59 6.36
C LYS A 26 -2.70 -21.95 5.19
N ALA A 27 -2.20 -20.83 4.62
CA ALA A 27 -2.81 -20.20 3.47
C ALA A 27 -2.70 -21.05 2.20
N LEU A 28 -1.70 -21.92 2.10
CA LEU A 28 -1.52 -22.87 1.00
C LEU A 28 -2.50 -24.05 1.06
N LYS A 29 -3.14 -24.27 2.22
CA LYS A 29 -4.11 -25.37 2.45
C LYS A 29 -3.57 -26.73 1.96
N ASP A 30 -4.40 -27.45 1.20
CA ASP A 30 -4.09 -28.78 0.67
C ASP A 30 -3.16 -28.74 -0.57
N ASP A 31 -2.75 -27.56 -1.03
CA ASP A 31 -1.87 -27.38 -2.18
C ASP A 31 -0.40 -27.55 -1.85
N LEU A 32 0.00 -27.41 -0.59
CA LEU A 32 1.35 -27.63 -0.12
C LEU A 32 1.79 -29.10 -0.30
N ILE A 33 2.90 -29.31 -1.02
CA ILE A 33 3.55 -30.64 -1.14
C ILE A 33 4.63 -30.79 -0.08
N SER A 34 5.58 -29.84 -0.06
CA SER A 34 6.74 -29.88 0.84
C SER A 34 7.31 -28.47 1.06
N VAL A 35 7.93 -28.28 2.20
CA VAL A 35 8.83 -27.16 2.46
C VAL A 35 10.24 -27.65 2.12
N GLU A 36 10.88 -26.99 1.16
CA GLU A 36 12.23 -27.37 0.72
C GLU A 36 13.31 -26.72 1.59
N LYS A 37 13.12 -25.45 1.91
CA LYS A 37 14.06 -24.65 2.69
C LYS A 37 13.35 -23.56 3.47
N GLU A 38 13.88 -23.23 4.63
CA GLU A 38 13.53 -22.03 5.38
C GLU A 38 14.66 -21.00 5.32
N VAL A 39 14.29 -19.74 5.18
CA VAL A 39 15.22 -18.60 5.11
C VAL A 39 14.72 -17.47 6.00
N LYS A 40 15.62 -16.66 6.51
CA LYS A 40 15.22 -15.43 7.21
C LYS A 40 14.78 -14.36 6.21
N GLY A 41 13.80 -13.54 6.59
CA GLY A 41 13.36 -12.43 5.76
C GLY A 41 14.50 -11.47 5.41
N SER A 42 15.48 -11.29 6.30
CA SER A 42 16.69 -10.52 6.04
C SER A 42 17.53 -11.03 4.86
N GLU A 43 17.50 -12.35 4.57
CA GLU A 43 18.19 -12.96 3.43
C GLU A 43 17.47 -12.67 2.10
N LEU A 44 16.19 -12.37 2.15
CA LEU A 44 15.39 -12.02 0.97
C LEU A 44 15.52 -10.54 0.58
N VAL A 45 15.92 -9.68 1.51
CA VAL A 45 16.08 -8.24 1.25
C VAL A 45 17.15 -7.99 0.21
N GLY A 46 16.82 -7.17 -0.79
CA GLY A 46 17.71 -6.82 -1.90
C GLY A 46 17.62 -7.76 -3.11
N LEU A 47 16.93 -8.90 -3.00
CA LEU A 47 16.69 -9.77 -4.16
C LEU A 47 15.89 -9.02 -5.22
N GLU A 48 16.32 -9.12 -6.45
CA GLU A 48 15.63 -8.56 -7.61
C GLU A 48 14.60 -9.55 -8.14
N TYR A 49 13.49 -9.04 -8.63
CA TYR A 49 12.42 -9.86 -9.20
C TYR A 49 11.82 -9.21 -10.46
N GLU A 50 11.24 -10.05 -11.30
CA GLU A 50 10.50 -9.61 -12.48
C GLU A 50 9.05 -9.25 -12.09
N THR A 51 8.60 -8.04 -12.46
CA THR A 51 7.20 -7.62 -12.26
C THR A 51 6.21 -8.45 -13.09
N CYS A 52 4.94 -8.38 -12.75
CA CYS A 52 3.88 -9.08 -13.49
C CYS A 52 3.68 -8.54 -14.91
N PHE A 53 3.96 -7.26 -15.15
CA PHE A 53 3.75 -6.56 -16.42
C PHE A 53 5.00 -5.78 -16.84
N PRO A 54 6.11 -6.47 -17.17
CA PRO A 54 7.40 -5.84 -17.46
C PRO A 54 7.40 -4.95 -18.71
N GLU A 55 6.43 -5.15 -19.62
CA GLU A 55 6.27 -4.35 -20.84
C GLU A 55 5.74 -2.94 -20.57
N LEU A 56 5.13 -2.69 -19.41
CA LEU A 56 4.65 -1.36 -19.06
C LEU A 56 5.83 -0.42 -18.81
N LYS A 57 5.88 0.69 -19.52
CA LYS A 57 6.96 1.69 -19.44
C LYS A 57 7.23 2.14 -18.00
N GLU A 58 6.18 2.32 -17.22
CA GLU A 58 6.28 2.75 -15.83
C GLU A 58 6.80 1.66 -14.89
N GLN A 59 6.90 0.39 -15.36
CA GLN A 59 7.46 -0.75 -14.65
C GLN A 59 8.91 -1.07 -15.08
N GLN A 60 9.48 -0.31 -16.03
CA GLN A 60 10.83 -0.51 -16.53
C GLN A 60 11.89 0.09 -15.59
N PHE A 61 11.96 -0.46 -14.39
CA PHE A 61 12.99 -0.19 -13.39
C PHE A 61 13.28 -1.46 -12.59
N THR A 62 14.36 -1.47 -11.82
CA THR A 62 14.70 -2.63 -11.01
C THR A 62 13.75 -2.77 -9.83
N HIS A 63 13.02 -3.88 -9.77
CA HIS A 63 12.17 -4.25 -8.66
C HIS A 63 12.97 -5.08 -7.65
N LYS A 64 12.89 -4.69 -6.37
CA LYS A 64 13.64 -5.35 -5.28
C LYS A 64 12.76 -5.63 -4.08
N VAL A 65 13.08 -6.70 -3.39
CA VAL A 65 12.52 -6.97 -2.07
C VAL A 65 13.11 -5.97 -1.08
N VAL A 66 12.24 -5.25 -0.37
CA VAL A 66 12.63 -4.26 0.63
C VAL A 66 12.23 -4.71 2.04
N ALA A 67 12.97 -4.25 3.05
CA ALA A 67 12.64 -4.52 4.43
C ALA A 67 11.47 -3.64 4.90
N TRP A 68 10.46 -4.27 5.52
CA TRP A 68 9.37 -3.59 6.20
C TRP A 68 8.93 -4.41 7.41
N GLU A 69 9.03 -3.82 8.60
CA GLU A 69 8.76 -4.54 9.86
C GLU A 69 7.27 -4.68 10.16
N ASP A 70 6.43 -3.81 9.59
CA ASP A 70 4.98 -3.80 9.82
C ASP A 70 4.21 -4.89 9.06
N VAL A 71 4.92 -5.71 8.27
CA VAL A 71 4.28 -6.85 7.56
C VAL A 71 3.86 -7.92 8.56
N ASP A 72 2.55 -8.23 8.59
CA ASP A 72 1.98 -9.27 9.45
C ASP A 72 2.39 -10.68 8.97
N ALA A 73 2.80 -11.52 9.94
CA ALA A 73 3.21 -12.89 9.68
C ALA A 73 2.05 -13.82 9.27
N THR A 74 0.82 -13.46 9.64
CA THR A 74 -0.36 -14.34 9.53
C THR A 74 -1.31 -13.96 8.40
N GLU A 75 -1.12 -12.79 7.79
CA GLU A 75 -1.94 -12.32 6.68
C GLU A 75 -1.31 -12.66 5.32
N GLY A 76 -2.12 -13.25 4.44
CA GLY A 76 -1.71 -13.59 3.07
C GLY A 76 -0.52 -14.54 3.02
N SER A 77 0.53 -14.11 2.32
CA SER A 77 1.80 -14.85 2.19
C SER A 77 2.91 -14.33 3.11
N GLY A 78 2.65 -13.29 3.91
CA GLY A 78 3.68 -12.56 4.66
C GLY A 78 4.62 -11.71 3.78
N ALA A 79 4.29 -11.56 2.48
CA ALA A 79 4.95 -10.65 1.57
C ALA A 79 3.91 -9.68 0.98
N VAL A 80 4.20 -8.39 1.03
CA VAL A 80 3.27 -7.31 0.63
C VAL A 80 3.83 -6.60 -0.60
N HIS A 81 2.98 -6.37 -1.59
CA HIS A 81 3.32 -5.51 -2.73
C HIS A 81 3.29 -4.05 -2.29
N ILE A 82 4.43 -3.37 -2.42
CA ILE A 82 4.56 -1.95 -2.06
C ILE A 82 4.27 -1.09 -3.28
N ALA A 83 3.27 -0.22 -3.16
CA ALA A 83 2.85 0.71 -4.22
C ALA A 83 2.85 2.15 -3.71
N PRO A 84 4.00 2.87 -3.70
CA PRO A 84 4.15 4.20 -3.11
C PRO A 84 3.22 5.27 -3.72
N GLY A 85 2.63 4.98 -4.88
CA GLY A 85 1.63 5.84 -5.52
C GLY A 85 0.18 5.58 -5.09
N CYS A 86 -0.10 4.53 -4.30
CA CYS A 86 -1.45 4.03 -4.06
C CYS A 86 -1.82 3.79 -2.60
N GLY A 87 -0.91 3.98 -1.64
CA GLY A 87 -1.16 3.81 -0.21
C GLY A 87 -0.39 4.82 0.64
N ALA A 88 -0.89 5.17 1.81
CA ALA A 88 -0.23 6.14 2.70
C ALA A 88 1.04 5.54 3.33
N GLU A 89 0.93 4.34 3.90
CA GLU A 89 2.06 3.63 4.49
C GLU A 89 3.11 3.26 3.41
N ASP A 90 2.66 2.86 2.23
CA ASP A 90 3.52 2.58 1.07
C ASP A 90 4.25 3.85 0.62
N PHE A 91 3.56 5.00 0.65
CA PHE A 91 4.15 6.28 0.31
C PHE A 91 5.26 6.68 1.29
N GLU A 92 5.01 6.57 2.60
CA GLU A 92 5.99 6.87 3.65
C GLU A 92 7.21 5.95 3.55
N LEU A 93 6.98 4.65 3.36
CA LEU A 93 8.06 3.69 3.12
C LEU A 93 8.83 4.03 1.85
N GLY A 94 8.12 4.41 0.79
CA GLY A 94 8.68 4.81 -0.49
C GLY A 94 9.56 6.06 -0.40
N GLU A 95 9.14 7.07 0.38
CA GLU A 95 9.95 8.27 0.65
C GLU A 95 11.24 7.90 1.41
N ARG A 96 11.12 7.09 2.46
CA ARG A 96 12.23 6.66 3.30
C ARG A 96 13.28 5.86 2.52
N LEU A 97 12.85 5.03 1.59
CA LEU A 97 13.71 4.13 0.82
C LEU A 97 14.05 4.64 -0.59
N GLY A 98 13.53 5.80 -0.98
CA GLY A 98 13.74 6.36 -2.32
C GLY A 98 13.10 5.52 -3.44
N LEU A 99 11.95 4.85 -3.18
CA LEU A 99 11.28 4.00 -4.16
C LEU A 99 10.57 4.84 -5.21
N LYS A 100 10.50 4.29 -6.44
CA LYS A 100 9.79 4.93 -7.53
C LYS A 100 8.28 4.98 -7.25
N LYS A 101 7.70 6.15 -7.41
CA LYS A 101 6.26 6.36 -7.31
C LYS A 101 5.64 6.30 -8.70
N VAL A 102 4.69 5.40 -8.88
CA VAL A 102 3.92 5.26 -10.12
C VAL A 102 2.51 5.77 -9.86
N CYS A 103 2.01 6.70 -10.67
CA CYS A 103 0.65 7.21 -10.61
C CYS A 103 -0.03 6.94 -11.97
N PRO A 104 -0.67 5.78 -12.15
CA PRO A 104 -1.13 5.32 -13.46
C PRO A 104 -2.46 5.93 -13.90
N VAL A 105 -3.16 6.64 -13.02
CA VAL A 105 -4.54 7.08 -13.25
C VAL A 105 -4.74 8.58 -13.06
N ASP A 106 -5.70 9.12 -13.77
CA ASP A 106 -6.17 10.50 -13.66
C ASP A 106 -7.11 10.71 -12.44
N GLU A 107 -7.70 11.90 -12.35
CA GLU A 107 -8.63 12.27 -11.26
C GLU A 107 -9.95 11.50 -11.28
N ASN A 108 -10.32 10.90 -12.40
CA ASN A 108 -11.52 10.09 -12.59
C ASN A 108 -11.25 8.59 -12.40
N GLY A 109 -10.00 8.20 -12.08
CA GLY A 109 -9.60 6.80 -11.98
C GLY A 109 -9.41 6.13 -13.35
N ILE A 110 -9.20 6.91 -14.41
CA ILE A 110 -8.95 6.41 -15.76
C ILE A 110 -7.44 6.26 -15.96
N PHE A 111 -7.00 5.09 -16.41
CA PHE A 111 -5.60 4.86 -16.75
C PHE A 111 -5.14 5.74 -17.90
N TYR A 112 -3.95 6.33 -17.76
CA TYR A 112 -3.33 7.11 -18.85
C TYR A 112 -3.04 6.24 -20.08
N LYS A 113 -2.86 6.88 -21.24
CA LYS A 113 -2.75 6.19 -22.54
C LYS A 113 -1.57 5.23 -22.68
N ASP A 114 -0.51 5.40 -21.89
CA ASP A 114 0.71 4.61 -22.02
C ASP A 114 0.74 3.37 -21.09
N PHE A 115 -0.39 2.95 -20.56
CA PHE A 115 -0.50 1.81 -19.66
C PHE A 115 -0.98 0.51 -20.32
N GLY A 116 -0.52 0.23 -21.54
CA GLY A 116 -0.82 -1.04 -22.23
C GLY A 116 -2.32 -1.31 -22.33
N PHE A 117 -2.74 -2.52 -21.96
CA PHE A 117 -4.15 -2.92 -22.04
C PHE A 117 -5.06 -2.22 -21.00
N PHE A 118 -4.49 -1.55 -20.01
CA PHE A 118 -5.24 -0.72 -19.07
C PHE A 118 -5.65 0.64 -19.64
N SER A 119 -4.96 1.13 -20.67
CA SER A 119 -5.09 2.49 -21.19
C SER A 119 -6.54 2.88 -21.46
N GLY A 120 -6.99 3.99 -20.88
CA GLY A 120 -8.31 4.55 -21.06
C GLY A 120 -9.43 3.81 -20.30
N LYS A 121 -9.12 2.77 -19.53
CA LYS A 121 -10.10 2.03 -18.70
C LYS A 121 -10.18 2.60 -17.31
N ASN A 122 -11.31 2.39 -16.65
CA ASN A 122 -11.50 2.77 -15.26
C ASN A 122 -10.95 1.67 -14.33
N THR A 123 -10.33 2.07 -13.22
CA THR A 123 -9.77 1.16 -12.21
C THR A 123 -10.80 0.19 -11.63
N THR A 124 -12.09 0.55 -11.62
CA THR A 124 -13.17 -0.30 -11.11
C THR A 124 -13.57 -1.41 -12.08
N GLU A 125 -13.13 -1.36 -13.33
CA GLU A 125 -13.57 -2.26 -14.41
C GLU A 125 -12.49 -3.25 -14.86
N VAL A 126 -11.24 -3.08 -14.40
CA VAL A 126 -10.10 -3.84 -14.95
C VAL A 126 -9.77 -5.13 -14.20
N ALA A 127 -10.42 -5.42 -13.07
CA ALA A 127 -10.01 -6.53 -12.20
C ALA A 127 -10.04 -7.89 -12.91
N ASP A 128 -11.10 -8.18 -13.64
CA ASP A 128 -11.25 -9.46 -14.35
C ASP A 128 -10.22 -9.62 -15.47
N GLU A 129 -9.93 -8.53 -16.20
CA GLU A 129 -8.89 -8.54 -17.24
C GLU A 129 -7.49 -8.74 -16.64
N VAL A 130 -7.22 -8.16 -15.47
CA VAL A 130 -5.95 -8.40 -14.75
C VAL A 130 -5.80 -9.87 -14.40
N PHE A 131 -6.85 -10.51 -13.89
CA PHE A 131 -6.80 -11.94 -13.57
C PHE A 131 -6.57 -12.80 -14.82
N GLU A 132 -7.23 -12.50 -15.91
CA GLU A 132 -7.03 -13.21 -17.18
C GLU A 132 -5.60 -13.04 -17.71
N GLU A 133 -5.05 -11.83 -17.67
CA GLU A 133 -3.67 -11.57 -18.10
C GLU A 133 -2.64 -12.25 -17.20
N LEU A 134 -2.83 -12.23 -15.88
CA LEU A 134 -1.97 -12.95 -14.94
C LEU A 134 -2.02 -14.47 -15.18
N LYS A 135 -3.20 -15.00 -15.46
CA LYS A 135 -3.39 -16.42 -15.78
C LYS A 135 -2.70 -16.82 -17.08
N LYS A 136 -2.83 -16.02 -18.15
CA LYS A 136 -2.13 -16.24 -19.42
C LYS A 136 -0.60 -16.26 -19.26
N ARG A 137 -0.08 -15.50 -18.29
CA ARG A 137 1.35 -15.36 -17.99
C ARG A 137 1.87 -16.40 -16.97
N ASP A 138 0.99 -17.30 -16.52
CA ASP A 138 1.31 -18.24 -15.42
C ASP A 138 1.84 -17.53 -14.17
N LYS A 139 1.27 -16.36 -13.86
CA LYS A 139 1.60 -15.53 -12.68
C LYS A 139 0.46 -15.42 -11.68
N LEU A 140 -0.67 -16.09 -11.94
CA LEU A 140 -1.81 -16.15 -11.04
C LEU A 140 -1.79 -17.47 -10.26
N TYR A 141 -1.51 -17.39 -8.97
CA TYR A 141 -1.58 -18.55 -8.10
C TYR A 141 -3.00 -18.81 -7.59
N TYR A 142 -3.63 -17.79 -6.98
CA TYR A 142 -4.92 -17.95 -6.32
C TYR A 142 -5.70 -16.64 -6.26
N VAL A 143 -7.03 -16.74 -6.41
CA VAL A 143 -7.96 -15.60 -6.24
C VAL A 143 -8.86 -15.87 -5.04
N HIS A 144 -8.88 -14.95 -4.10
CA HIS A 144 -9.73 -15.01 -2.92
C HIS A 144 -10.60 -13.77 -2.78
N LYS A 145 -11.89 -13.97 -2.51
CA LYS A 145 -12.79 -12.85 -2.18
C LYS A 145 -12.63 -12.51 -0.69
N HIS A 146 -12.03 -11.36 -0.42
CA HIS A 146 -11.88 -10.85 0.93
C HIS A 146 -12.93 -9.79 1.23
N LYS A 147 -13.73 -9.99 2.27
CA LYS A 147 -14.74 -9.02 2.71
C LYS A 147 -14.12 -8.06 3.72
N HIS A 148 -13.98 -6.81 3.36
CA HIS A 148 -13.43 -5.76 4.23
C HIS A 148 -14.22 -4.46 4.10
N ARG A 149 -13.97 -3.51 5.01
CA ARG A 149 -14.50 -2.16 4.89
C ARG A 149 -13.69 -1.41 3.84
N TYR A 150 -14.39 -0.71 2.96
CA TYR A 150 -13.75 0.11 1.93
C TYR A 150 -14.27 1.55 2.01
N PRO A 151 -13.40 2.58 1.90
CA PRO A 151 -13.81 3.96 1.94
C PRO A 151 -14.63 4.32 0.70
N ILE A 152 -15.80 4.90 0.92
CA ILE A 152 -16.68 5.38 -0.13
C ILE A 152 -16.91 6.87 -0.03
N CYS A 153 -17.13 7.54 -1.15
CA CYS A 153 -17.48 8.95 -1.17
C CYS A 153 -18.84 9.18 -0.47
N TRP A 154 -18.86 10.04 0.54
CA TRP A 154 -20.09 10.36 1.26
C TRP A 154 -21.18 10.98 0.39
N ARG A 155 -20.79 11.63 -0.73
CA ARG A 155 -21.69 12.31 -1.66
C ARG A 155 -22.22 11.40 -2.76
N CYS A 156 -21.33 10.83 -3.59
CA CYS A 156 -21.73 10.01 -4.75
C CYS A 156 -21.75 8.50 -4.46
N LYS A 157 -21.32 8.07 -3.26
CA LYS A 157 -21.27 6.67 -2.82
C LYS A 157 -20.32 5.75 -3.62
N ASN A 158 -19.55 6.32 -4.55
CA ASN A 158 -18.54 5.56 -5.27
C ASN A 158 -17.35 5.20 -4.38
N PRO A 159 -16.69 4.06 -4.60
CA PRO A 159 -15.42 3.72 -3.97
C PRO A 159 -14.37 4.81 -4.21
N LEU A 160 -13.58 5.11 -3.20
CA LEU A 160 -12.46 6.03 -3.34
C LEU A 160 -11.26 5.29 -3.94
N ILE A 161 -10.44 6.00 -4.68
CA ILE A 161 -9.15 5.51 -5.18
C ILE A 161 -8.02 6.29 -4.52
N PHE A 162 -6.91 5.60 -4.24
CA PHE A 162 -5.69 6.26 -3.82
C PHE A 162 -4.88 6.67 -5.05
N ARG A 163 -4.45 7.92 -5.07
CA ARG A 163 -3.57 8.46 -6.12
C ARG A 163 -2.72 9.61 -5.58
N LEU A 164 -1.59 9.83 -6.20
CA LEU A 164 -0.77 11.00 -5.90
C LEU A 164 -1.40 12.25 -6.49
N SER A 165 -1.37 13.33 -5.73
CA SER A 165 -1.70 14.67 -6.20
C SER A 165 -0.70 15.69 -5.62
N LYS A 166 -0.47 16.78 -6.35
CA LYS A 166 0.34 17.88 -5.83
C LYS A 166 -0.57 18.80 -5.04
N GLU A 167 -0.27 18.94 -3.77
CA GLU A 167 -1.05 19.71 -2.82
C GLU A 167 -0.12 20.56 -1.95
N TRP A 168 -0.68 21.60 -1.36
CA TRP A 168 0.03 22.41 -0.37
C TRP A 168 -0.25 21.90 1.04
N TYR A 169 0.81 21.77 1.81
CA TYR A 169 0.74 21.30 3.20
C TYR A 169 1.44 22.28 4.13
N LEU A 170 0.87 22.47 5.32
CA LEU A 170 1.57 23.03 6.47
C LEU A 170 2.20 21.87 7.23
N LYS A 171 3.53 21.93 7.41
CA LYS A 171 4.26 20.89 8.15
C LYS A 171 3.92 20.97 9.64
N ALA A 172 3.21 19.95 10.12
CA ALA A 172 2.78 19.88 11.50
C ALA A 172 3.94 19.68 12.48
N ASP A 173 4.93 18.87 12.09
CA ASP A 173 6.08 18.53 12.97
C ASP A 173 6.90 19.75 13.40
N GLU A 174 7.02 20.76 12.52
CA GLU A 174 7.77 21.98 12.80
C GLU A 174 7.09 22.87 13.86
N ILE A 175 5.76 22.83 13.92
CA ILE A 175 4.96 23.68 14.82
C ILE A 175 4.45 22.94 16.06
N ARG A 176 4.42 21.60 16.04
CA ARG A 176 3.87 20.76 17.11
C ARG A 176 4.44 21.07 18.50
N PRO A 177 5.77 21.20 18.70
CA PRO A 177 6.32 21.48 20.03
C PRO A 177 5.76 22.78 20.62
N ARG A 178 5.65 23.83 19.81
CA ARG A 178 5.10 25.13 20.24
C ARG A 178 3.59 25.05 20.55
N LEU A 179 2.84 24.24 19.82
CA LEU A 179 1.43 24.02 20.09
C LEU A 179 1.21 23.25 21.38
N ILE A 180 2.03 22.23 21.65
CA ILE A 180 2.00 21.49 22.93
C ILE A 180 2.31 22.41 24.10
N GLU A 181 3.35 23.23 23.99
CA GLU A 181 3.68 24.23 25.01
C GLU A 181 2.52 25.19 25.25
N ALA A 182 1.86 25.68 24.19
CA ALA A 182 0.69 26.55 24.33
C ALA A 182 -0.48 25.84 25.04
N VAL A 183 -0.73 24.57 24.79
CA VAL A 183 -1.76 23.78 25.47
C VAL A 183 -1.53 23.71 26.98
N GLU A 184 -0.27 23.64 27.41
CA GLU A 184 0.09 23.62 28.84
C GLU A 184 -0.29 24.92 29.58
N THR A 185 -0.29 26.05 28.87
CA THR A 185 -0.61 27.38 29.47
C THR A 185 -2.10 27.66 29.56
N VAL A 186 -2.94 26.89 28.86
CA VAL A 186 -4.41 27.10 28.82
C VAL A 186 -5.09 26.47 30.02
N LYS A 187 -6.02 27.20 30.64
CA LYS A 187 -6.92 26.63 31.64
C LYS A 187 -8.10 25.93 30.95
N TRP A 188 -8.06 24.59 30.98
CA TRP A 188 -9.06 23.75 30.33
C TRP A 188 -10.28 23.51 31.22
N GLN A 189 -11.49 23.65 30.64
CA GLN A 189 -12.72 23.29 31.32
C GLN A 189 -13.72 22.63 30.33
N PRO A 190 -14.10 21.38 30.56
CA PRO A 190 -13.60 20.48 31.63
C PRO A 190 -12.13 20.05 31.41
N GLU A 191 -11.45 19.69 32.46
CA GLU A 191 -10.01 19.42 32.48
C GLU A 191 -9.57 18.31 31.51
N PHE A 192 -10.42 17.29 31.30
CA PHE A 192 -10.10 16.17 30.42
C PHE A 192 -9.88 16.58 28.94
N ILE A 193 -10.34 17.75 28.52
CA ILE A 193 -10.13 18.28 27.16
C ILE A 193 -8.66 18.49 26.88
N LYS A 194 -7.88 18.86 27.90
CA LYS A 194 -6.41 19.02 27.77
C LYS A 194 -5.78 17.76 27.22
N LYS A 195 -6.10 16.60 27.82
CA LYS A 195 -5.57 15.31 27.36
C LYS A 195 -5.94 15.02 25.90
N ARG A 196 -7.22 15.25 25.53
CA ARG A 196 -7.66 15.08 24.15
C ARG A 196 -6.94 15.97 23.16
N MET A 197 -6.66 17.24 23.54
CA MET A 197 -5.91 18.16 22.69
C MET A 197 -4.47 17.68 22.51
N LEU A 198 -3.80 17.24 23.57
CA LEU A 198 -2.46 16.68 23.50
C LEU A 198 -2.40 15.41 22.65
N ASP A 199 -3.36 14.50 22.84
CA ASP A 199 -3.48 13.30 22.03
C ASP A 199 -3.67 13.64 20.54
N TRP A 200 -4.52 14.63 20.24
CA TRP A 200 -4.72 15.11 18.87
C TRP A 200 -3.44 15.71 18.27
N LEU A 201 -2.74 16.58 19.00
CA LEU A 201 -1.50 17.20 18.55
C LEU A 201 -0.39 16.17 18.29
N ASN A 202 -0.27 15.16 19.16
CA ASN A 202 0.72 14.10 19.02
C ASN A 202 0.47 13.22 17.77
N ASN A 203 -0.79 13.08 17.37
CA ASN A 203 -1.19 12.28 16.21
C ASN A 203 -1.53 13.12 14.97
N MET A 204 -1.38 14.43 15.03
CA MET A 204 -1.67 15.33 13.92
C MET A 204 -0.61 15.18 12.83
N GLY A 205 -1.04 14.76 11.62
CA GLY A 205 -0.21 14.80 10.43
C GLY A 205 -0.13 16.20 9.81
N ASP A 206 0.62 16.32 8.72
CA ASP A 206 0.69 17.55 7.93
C ASP A 206 -0.70 18.00 7.48
N TRP A 207 -0.95 19.28 7.56
CA TRP A 207 -2.27 19.83 7.25
C TRP A 207 -2.35 20.25 5.78
N ASN A 208 -3.15 19.47 5.00
CA ASN A 208 -3.46 19.84 3.62
C ASN A 208 -4.36 21.09 3.60
N ILE A 209 -3.85 22.17 3.00
CA ILE A 209 -4.57 23.42 2.80
C ILE A 209 -5.13 23.59 1.39
N SER A 210 -4.78 22.72 0.44
CA SER A 210 -5.35 22.72 -0.90
C SER A 210 -6.79 22.22 -0.91
N ARG A 211 -7.60 22.82 -1.78
CA ARG A 211 -9.00 22.41 -2.02
C ARG A 211 -9.27 22.40 -3.51
N LYS A 212 -9.68 21.24 -4.02
CA LYS A 212 -10.08 21.08 -5.45
C LYS A 212 -11.56 21.35 -5.69
N ARG A 213 -12.33 21.64 -4.66
CA ARG A 213 -13.74 22.02 -4.78
C ARG A 213 -13.88 23.53 -4.77
N PHE A 214 -14.45 24.05 -5.84
CA PHE A 214 -14.66 25.47 -6.05
C PHE A 214 -16.05 25.94 -5.55
N TYR A 215 -16.47 25.46 -4.37
CA TYR A 215 -17.70 25.91 -3.75
C TYR A 215 -17.40 26.50 -2.37
N GLY A 216 -17.86 27.72 -2.13
CA GLY A 216 -17.56 28.48 -0.94
C GLY A 216 -16.25 29.28 -1.07
N LEU A 217 -15.47 29.34 0.01
CA LEU A 217 -14.16 29.98 0.00
C LEU A 217 -13.13 29.03 -0.64
N PRO A 218 -12.61 29.34 -1.83
CA PRO A 218 -11.46 28.62 -2.38
C PRO A 218 -10.20 28.97 -1.59
N LEU A 219 -9.37 27.97 -1.37
CA LEU A 219 -8.02 28.12 -0.84
C LEU A 219 -7.01 27.88 -1.93
#